data_67ed813fe0676f03e0ebf33e40ee3e7a
#
_entry.id   67ed813fe0676f03e0ebf33e40ee3e7a
#
_cell.length_a   1.000
_cell.length_b   1.000
_cell.length_c   1.000
_cell.angle_alpha   90.00
_cell.angle_beta   90.00
_cell.angle_gamma   90.00
#
_symmetry.space_group_name_H-M   'P 1'
#
loop_
_entity.id
_entity.type
_entity.pdbx_description
1 polymer ?
#
loop_
_entity_poly.entity_id
_entity_poly.type
_entity_poly.pdbx_seq_one_letter_code
_entity_poly.pdbx_strand_id
1 'polypeptide(L)'
;MASKLAESNRVRQQLILFQRNFPNKKAGAVLDGRDIGSVIFPDAKIKFFVTADLRVRAKRRKEQYEKIGQEYSVKDIANKLEERDRRDKNRKVSPLICMPDALVYDNSKGSFKRLKKEIIEIVEKKYKSLGLKIINKR
;
A
#
# COMPACT_ATOMS: atom_id res chain seq x y z
N MET A 1 -14.48 -8.87 -3.78
CA MET A 1 -15.35 -8.79 -2.60
C MET A 1 -14.84 -7.77 -1.57
N ALA A 2 -13.62 -7.83 -1.08
CA ALA A 2 -13.08 -6.88 -0.07
C ALA A 2 -13.20 -5.39 -0.44
N SER A 3 -12.92 -5.00 -1.70
CA SER A 3 -13.04 -3.60 -2.16
C SER A 3 -14.48 -3.07 -2.11
N LYS A 4 -15.50 -3.91 -2.32
CA LYS A 4 -16.91 -3.52 -2.17
C LYS A 4 -17.33 -3.37 -0.71
N LEU A 5 -16.88 -4.28 0.17
CA LEU A 5 -17.12 -4.16 1.61
C LEU A 5 -16.48 -2.90 2.23
N ALA A 6 -15.34 -2.48 1.67
CA ALA A 6 -14.65 -1.26 2.09
C ALA A 6 -15.44 0.05 1.80
N GLU A 7 -16.52 0.01 1.05
CA GLU A 7 -17.43 1.14 0.82
C GLU A 7 -18.42 1.33 1.97
N SER A 8 -18.68 0.29 2.78
CA SER A 8 -19.57 0.36 3.94
C SER A 8 -18.93 1.10 5.10
N ASN A 9 -19.50 2.25 5.48
CA ASN A 9 -19.01 3.05 6.60
C ASN A 9 -19.04 2.28 7.94
N ARG A 10 -20.09 1.51 8.19
CA ARG A 10 -20.24 0.70 9.43
C ARG A 10 -19.13 -0.35 9.55
N VAL A 11 -18.84 -1.08 8.48
CA VAL A 11 -17.76 -2.07 8.45
C VAL A 11 -16.40 -1.39 8.65
N ARG A 12 -16.20 -0.24 8.00
CA ARG A 12 -14.95 0.51 8.13
C ARG A 12 -14.68 1.01 9.55
N GLN A 13 -15.68 1.58 10.21
CA GLN A 13 -15.52 2.07 11.58
C GLN A 13 -15.05 0.96 12.54
N GLN A 14 -15.62 -0.23 12.43
CA GLN A 14 -15.19 -1.38 13.23
C GLN A 14 -13.74 -1.81 12.91
N LEU A 15 -13.39 -1.82 11.62
CA LEU A 15 -12.04 -2.20 11.18
C LEU A 15 -10.99 -1.14 11.54
N ILE A 16 -11.33 0.15 11.56
CA ILE A 16 -10.39 1.22 11.94
C ILE A 16 -9.86 1.02 13.37
N LEU A 17 -10.73 0.74 14.33
CA LEU A 17 -10.32 0.48 15.69
C LEU A 17 -9.40 -0.74 15.80
N PHE A 18 -9.75 -1.82 15.11
CA PHE A 18 -8.91 -3.01 15.04
C PHE A 18 -7.54 -2.71 14.42
N GLN A 19 -7.51 -2.02 13.27
CA GLN A 19 -6.28 -1.66 12.58
C GLN A 19 -5.38 -0.72 13.41
N ARG A 20 -5.96 0.23 14.14
CA ARG A 20 -5.21 1.15 15.02
C ARG A 20 -4.62 0.46 16.24
N ASN A 21 -5.23 -0.61 16.71
CA ASN A 21 -4.72 -1.40 17.83
C ASN A 21 -3.67 -2.44 17.43
N PHE A 22 -3.56 -2.74 16.12
CA PHE A 22 -2.67 -3.78 15.61
C PHE A 22 -1.18 -3.47 15.80
N PRO A 23 -0.67 -2.23 15.57
CA PRO A 23 0.74 -1.95 15.75
C PRO A 23 1.19 -2.07 17.19
N ASN A 24 2.22 -2.90 17.42
CA ASN A 24 2.88 -2.93 18.71
C ASN A 24 3.63 -1.59 18.93
N LYS A 25 3.23 -0.84 19.96
CA LYS A 25 3.79 0.47 20.30
C LYS A 25 5.31 0.44 20.54
N LYS A 26 5.89 -0.69 20.95
CA LYS A 26 7.33 -0.84 21.21
C LYS A 26 8.14 -1.18 19.95
N ALA A 27 7.58 -1.95 19.05
CA ALA A 27 8.29 -2.45 17.86
C ALA A 27 7.98 -1.65 16.58
N GLY A 28 6.90 -0.84 16.61
CA GLY A 28 6.37 -0.21 15.41
C GLY A 28 5.64 -1.21 14.50
N ALA A 29 5.20 -0.73 13.34
CA ALA A 29 4.55 -1.58 12.35
C ALA A 29 4.73 -1.02 10.94
N VAL A 30 4.64 -1.90 9.95
CA VAL A 30 4.50 -1.55 8.53
C VAL A 30 3.14 -2.04 8.08
N LEU A 31 2.33 -1.13 7.56
CA LEU A 31 0.97 -1.42 7.09
C LEU A 31 0.83 -1.06 5.63
N ASP A 32 0.11 -1.89 4.89
CA ASP A 32 -0.26 -1.68 3.50
C ASP A 32 -1.78 -1.51 3.35
N GLY A 33 -2.19 -0.56 2.52
CA GLY A 33 -3.61 -0.30 2.25
C GLY A 33 -3.82 0.96 1.40
N ARG A 34 -5.09 1.36 1.27
CA ARG A 34 -5.49 2.51 0.44
C ARG A 34 -5.58 3.81 1.21
N ASP A 35 -5.88 3.72 2.48
CA ASP A 35 -6.17 4.84 3.38
C ASP A 35 -5.37 4.77 4.69
N ILE A 36 -4.31 3.96 4.72
CA ILE A 36 -3.47 3.80 5.90
C ILE A 36 -2.86 5.14 6.32
N GLY A 37 -2.24 5.86 5.39
CA GLY A 37 -1.58 7.13 5.69
C GLY A 37 -2.52 8.34 5.74
N SER A 38 -3.77 8.23 5.25
CA SER A 38 -4.72 9.34 5.23
C SER A 38 -5.78 9.27 6.34
N VAL A 39 -6.18 8.05 6.76
CA VAL A 39 -7.28 7.85 7.71
C VAL A 39 -6.86 7.03 8.93
N ILE A 40 -6.16 5.90 8.73
CA ILE A 40 -5.86 4.98 9.83
C ILE A 40 -4.73 5.54 10.70
N PHE A 41 -3.63 5.95 10.07
CA PHE A 41 -2.44 6.53 10.72
C PHE A 41 -2.00 7.82 10.04
N PRO A 42 -2.80 8.92 10.16
CA PRO A 42 -2.45 10.20 9.56
C PRO A 42 -1.15 10.79 10.13
N ASP A 43 -0.78 10.41 11.36
CA ASP A 43 0.45 10.86 12.04
C ASP A 43 1.63 9.88 11.86
N ALA A 44 1.54 8.93 10.93
CA ALA A 44 2.63 8.00 10.65
C ALA A 44 3.92 8.75 10.28
N LYS A 45 5.03 8.38 10.92
CA LYS A 45 6.33 9.05 10.75
C LYS A 45 6.89 8.94 9.34
N ILE A 46 6.53 7.85 8.64
CA ILE A 46 6.94 7.60 7.26
C ILE A 46 5.72 7.09 6.51
N LYS A 47 5.41 7.75 5.40
CA LYS A 47 4.34 7.36 4.47
C LYS A 47 4.91 7.19 3.08
N PHE A 48 4.59 6.09 2.44
CA PHE A 48 4.88 5.86 1.04
C PHE A 48 3.59 5.81 0.25
N PHE A 49 3.55 6.54 -0.86
CA PHE A 49 2.52 6.39 -1.87
C PHE A 49 3.14 5.63 -3.05
N VAL A 50 2.94 4.31 -3.06
CA VAL A 50 3.53 3.45 -4.08
C VAL A 50 2.61 3.37 -5.29
N THR A 51 3.15 3.69 -6.45
CA THR A 51 2.47 3.58 -7.74
C THR A 51 3.25 2.68 -8.71
N ALA A 52 2.60 2.24 -9.77
CA ALA A 52 3.25 1.59 -10.90
C ALA A 52 2.34 1.67 -12.13
N ASP A 53 2.95 1.66 -13.32
CA ASP A 53 2.24 1.61 -14.59
C ASP A 53 1.22 0.46 -14.63
N LEU A 54 0.04 0.73 -15.19
CA LEU A 54 -1.05 -0.24 -15.26
C LEU A 54 -0.65 -1.53 -15.99
N ARG A 55 0.10 -1.42 -17.10
CA ARG A 55 0.56 -2.58 -17.88
C ARG A 55 1.54 -3.43 -17.07
N VAL A 56 2.43 -2.78 -16.32
CA VAL A 56 3.39 -3.47 -15.44
C VAL A 56 2.65 -4.22 -14.34
N ARG A 57 1.67 -3.59 -13.70
CA ARG A 57 0.84 -4.22 -12.67
C ARG A 57 0.04 -5.39 -13.23
N ALA A 58 -0.54 -5.25 -14.42
CA ALA A 58 -1.29 -6.31 -15.08
C ALA A 58 -0.40 -7.52 -15.42
N LYS A 59 0.82 -7.30 -15.94
CA LYS A 59 1.78 -8.39 -16.19
C LYS A 59 2.16 -9.13 -14.90
N ARG A 60 2.54 -8.39 -13.85
CA ARG A 60 2.88 -9.00 -12.53
C ARG A 60 1.71 -9.81 -11.96
N ARG A 61 0.48 -9.32 -12.16
CA ARG A 61 -0.71 -10.03 -11.70
C ARG A 61 -1.00 -11.28 -12.52
N LYS A 62 -0.73 -11.25 -13.84
CA LYS A 62 -0.81 -12.42 -14.70
C LYS A 62 0.14 -13.52 -14.22
N GLU A 63 1.41 -13.20 -14.00
CA GLU A 63 2.40 -14.14 -13.47
C GLU A 63 1.98 -14.76 -12.13
N GLN A 64 1.30 -14.01 -11.26
CA GLN A 64 0.75 -14.54 -10.02
C GLN A 64 -0.38 -15.54 -10.25
N TYR A 65 -1.26 -15.27 -11.21
CA TYR A 65 -2.35 -16.18 -11.57
C TYR A 65 -1.82 -17.48 -12.20
N GLU A 66 -0.85 -17.38 -13.11
CA GLU A 66 -0.21 -18.53 -13.74
C GLU A 66 0.42 -19.48 -12.71
N LYS A 67 1.07 -18.93 -11.66
CA LYS A 67 1.65 -19.73 -10.57
C LYS A 67 0.64 -20.57 -9.78
N ILE A 68 -0.62 -20.21 -9.82
CA ILE A 68 -1.73 -20.96 -9.16
C ILE A 68 -2.63 -21.66 -10.17
N GLY A 69 -2.14 -21.85 -11.42
CA GLY A 69 -2.85 -22.58 -12.47
C GLY A 69 -4.06 -21.84 -13.04
N GLN A 70 -4.12 -20.50 -12.91
CA GLN A 70 -5.21 -19.69 -13.48
C GLN A 70 -4.71 -18.88 -14.67
N GLU A 71 -5.43 -18.94 -15.77
CA GLU A 71 -5.14 -18.20 -16.99
C GLU A 71 -6.10 -17.04 -17.19
N TYR A 72 -5.53 -15.84 -17.33
CA TYR A 72 -6.27 -14.62 -17.67
C TYR A 72 -5.51 -13.82 -18.72
N SER A 73 -6.24 -13.12 -19.59
CA SER A 73 -5.60 -12.18 -20.51
C SER A 73 -5.05 -10.96 -19.77
N VAL A 74 -3.91 -10.41 -20.21
CA VAL A 74 -3.36 -9.17 -19.64
C VAL A 74 -4.37 -8.03 -19.75
N LYS A 75 -5.15 -7.99 -20.84
CA LYS A 75 -6.18 -6.98 -21.08
C LYS A 75 -7.29 -7.04 -20.02
N ASP A 76 -7.81 -8.24 -19.71
CA ASP A 76 -8.87 -8.40 -18.72
C ASP A 76 -8.37 -8.05 -17.31
N ILE A 77 -7.12 -8.41 -17.00
CA ILE A 77 -6.50 -8.04 -15.74
C ILE A 77 -6.34 -6.52 -15.66
N ALA A 78 -5.86 -5.86 -16.73
CA ALA A 78 -5.69 -4.42 -16.77
C ALA A 78 -7.04 -3.70 -16.55
N ASN A 79 -8.10 -4.11 -17.26
CA ASN A 79 -9.44 -3.54 -17.09
C ASN A 79 -9.95 -3.65 -15.64
N LYS A 80 -9.77 -4.83 -15.02
CA LYS A 80 -10.16 -5.04 -13.61
C LYS A 80 -9.36 -4.19 -12.63
N LEU A 81 -8.06 -4.00 -12.90
CA LEU A 81 -7.20 -3.14 -12.07
C LEU A 81 -7.60 -1.67 -12.21
N GLU A 82 -7.84 -1.19 -13.43
CA GLU A 82 -8.27 0.18 -13.70
C GLU A 82 -9.62 0.50 -13.06
N GLU A 83 -10.60 -0.40 -13.19
CA GLU A 83 -11.91 -0.27 -12.52
C GLU A 83 -11.75 -0.18 -11.00
N ARG A 84 -10.88 -1.02 -10.43
CA ARG A 84 -10.59 -0.99 -9.00
C ARG A 84 -9.93 0.33 -8.60
N ASP A 85 -8.93 0.81 -9.35
CA ASP A 85 -8.22 2.06 -9.06
C ASP A 85 -9.20 3.24 -9.10
N ARG A 86 -10.10 3.27 -10.10
CA ARG A 86 -11.14 4.29 -10.21
C ARG A 86 -12.09 4.26 -9.00
N ARG A 87 -12.50 3.07 -8.57
CA ARG A 87 -13.35 2.89 -7.37
C ARG A 87 -12.63 3.36 -6.12
N ASP A 88 -11.38 2.94 -5.91
CA ASP A 88 -10.59 3.30 -4.73
C ASP A 88 -10.34 4.82 -4.65
N LYS A 89 -10.16 5.51 -5.78
CA LYS A 89 -10.00 6.97 -5.84
C LYS A 89 -11.31 7.74 -5.60
N ASN A 90 -12.43 7.24 -6.13
CA ASN A 90 -13.69 7.97 -6.18
C ASN A 90 -14.69 7.59 -5.08
N ARG A 91 -14.36 6.63 -4.21
CA ARG A 91 -15.25 6.26 -3.11
C ARG A 91 -15.46 7.43 -2.14
N LYS A 92 -16.71 7.60 -1.66
CA LYS A 92 -17.11 8.67 -0.76
C LYS A 92 -16.42 8.61 0.61
N VAL A 93 -16.10 7.39 1.07
CA VAL A 93 -15.50 7.16 2.39
C VAL A 93 -14.06 6.66 2.22
N SER A 94 -13.11 7.37 2.80
CA SER A 94 -11.67 7.06 2.79
C SER A 94 -11.12 6.79 1.38
N PRO A 95 -11.23 7.73 0.43
CA PRO A 95 -10.67 7.54 -0.91
C PRO A 95 -9.16 7.34 -0.86
N LEU A 96 -8.62 6.74 -1.93
CA LEU A 96 -7.17 6.66 -2.11
C LEU A 96 -6.62 8.05 -2.42
N ILE A 97 -5.91 8.62 -1.46
CA ILE A 97 -5.31 9.96 -1.55
C ILE A 97 -3.81 9.86 -1.32
N CYS A 98 -3.04 10.55 -2.17
CA CYS A 98 -1.63 10.80 -1.89
C CYS A 98 -1.53 11.97 -0.92
N MET A 99 -1.08 11.70 0.30
CA MET A 99 -0.90 12.73 1.32
C MET A 99 0.27 13.65 0.97
N PRO A 100 0.22 14.96 1.33
CA PRO A 100 1.30 15.90 1.02
C PRO A 100 2.66 15.51 1.61
N ASP A 101 2.67 14.82 2.74
CA ASP A 101 3.85 14.33 3.45
C ASP A 101 4.26 12.91 3.04
N ALA A 102 3.58 12.30 2.06
CA ALA A 102 3.92 10.98 1.56
C ALA A 102 5.04 11.04 0.52
N LEU A 103 5.98 10.11 0.63
CA LEU A 103 7.02 9.88 -0.37
C LEU A 103 6.41 9.08 -1.53
N VAL A 104 6.32 9.72 -2.70
CA VAL A 104 5.83 9.04 -3.91
C VAL A 104 6.92 8.13 -4.45
N TYR A 105 6.60 6.85 -4.62
CA TYR A 105 7.51 5.86 -5.17
C TYR A 105 6.90 5.16 -6.38
N ASP A 106 7.50 5.35 -7.55
CA ASP A 106 7.11 4.65 -8.78
C ASP A 106 7.87 3.32 -8.92
N ASN A 107 7.13 2.24 -8.77
CA ASN A 107 7.63 0.87 -8.90
C ASN A 107 7.41 0.29 -10.32
N SER A 108 7.29 1.12 -11.34
CA SER A 108 7.14 0.65 -12.73
C SER A 108 8.43 0.03 -13.26
N LYS A 109 9.57 0.56 -12.85
CA LYS A 109 10.89 0.13 -13.33
C LYS A 109 11.71 -0.49 -12.20
N GLY A 110 12.31 -1.63 -12.48
CA GLY A 110 13.23 -2.28 -11.55
C GLY A 110 12.72 -3.58 -10.92
N SER A 111 13.63 -4.26 -10.23
CA SER A 111 13.35 -5.51 -9.55
C SER A 111 12.86 -5.27 -8.12
N PHE A 112 12.20 -6.27 -7.54
CA PHE A 112 11.83 -6.26 -6.12
C PHE A 112 13.04 -6.05 -5.19
N LYS A 113 14.21 -6.59 -5.56
CA LYS A 113 15.47 -6.43 -4.80
C LYS A 113 15.90 -4.96 -4.73
N ARG A 114 15.81 -4.24 -5.87
CA ARG A 114 16.12 -2.81 -5.94
C ARG A 114 15.13 -1.99 -5.10
N LEU A 115 13.83 -2.22 -5.27
CA LEU A 115 12.78 -1.57 -4.49
C LEU A 115 13.02 -1.73 -2.98
N LYS A 116 13.28 -2.97 -2.53
CA LYS A 116 13.54 -3.25 -1.12
C LYS A 116 14.73 -2.45 -0.59
N LYS A 117 15.84 -2.40 -1.34
CA LYS A 117 17.03 -1.65 -0.95
C LYS A 117 16.74 -0.15 -0.80
N GLU A 118 16.14 0.46 -1.82
CA GLU A 118 15.81 1.89 -1.83
C GLU A 118 14.86 2.27 -0.68
N ILE A 119 13.81 1.47 -0.43
CA ILE A 119 12.88 1.72 0.69
C ILE A 119 13.61 1.63 2.04
N ILE A 120 14.47 0.63 2.24
CA ILE A 120 15.23 0.49 3.49
C ILE A 120 16.11 1.71 3.70
N GLU A 121 16.87 2.16 2.70
CA GLU A 121 17.73 3.34 2.78
C GLU A 121 16.95 4.62 3.13
N ILE A 122 15.78 4.81 2.53
CA ILE A 122 14.90 5.94 2.84
C ILE A 122 14.41 5.87 4.29
N VAL A 123 13.97 4.70 4.75
CA VAL A 123 13.50 4.47 6.12
C VAL A 123 14.63 4.74 7.11
N GLU A 124 15.83 4.21 6.89
CA GLU A 124 16.98 4.39 7.75
C GLU A 124 17.38 5.86 7.87
N LYS A 125 17.43 6.56 6.73
CA LYS A 125 17.73 8.01 6.69
C LYS A 125 16.70 8.81 7.49
N LYS A 126 15.41 8.49 7.31
CA LYS A 126 14.32 9.18 8.02
C LYS A 126 14.34 8.89 9.52
N TYR A 127 14.59 7.64 9.92
CA TYR A 127 14.72 7.29 11.35
C TYR A 127 15.88 8.04 12.02
N LYS A 128 17.04 8.09 11.36
CA LYS A 128 18.19 8.88 11.85
C LYS A 128 17.83 10.34 12.04
N SER A 129 17.15 10.96 11.07
CA SER A 129 16.72 12.37 11.17
C SER A 129 15.72 12.64 12.30
N LEU A 130 15.00 11.62 12.76
CA LEU A 130 14.05 11.69 13.88
C LEU A 130 14.68 11.31 15.23
N GLY A 131 15.99 11.04 15.28
CA GLY A 131 16.69 10.55 16.48
C GLY A 131 16.28 9.15 16.93
N LEU A 132 15.62 8.38 16.06
CA LEU A 132 15.14 7.03 16.35
C LEU A 132 16.19 5.98 15.96
N LYS A 133 16.32 4.93 16.77
CA LYS A 133 17.22 3.80 16.47
C LYS A 133 16.43 2.68 15.81
N ILE A 134 16.96 2.12 14.71
CA ILE A 134 16.45 0.88 14.13
C ILE A 134 17.05 -0.28 14.90
N ILE A 135 16.20 -1.04 15.59
CA ILE A 135 16.63 -2.25 16.30
C ILE A 135 16.62 -3.39 15.30
N ASN A 136 17.77 -3.71 14.71
CA ASN A 136 17.92 -4.93 13.93
C ASN A 136 17.94 -6.13 14.89
N LYS A 137 16.81 -6.78 15.07
CA LYS A 137 16.82 -8.16 15.59
C LYS A 137 17.22 -9.07 14.42
N ARG A 138 18.45 -9.59 14.47
CA ARG A 138 18.86 -10.72 13.65
C ARG A 138 18.08 -11.96 14.04
#